data_d4dd3234a62e2bfea499570cee10a016
#
_entry.id   d4dd3234a62e2bfea499570cee10a016
#
_cell.length_a   1.000
_cell.length_b   1.000
_cell.length_c   1.000
_cell.angle_alpha   90.00
_cell.angle_beta   90.00
_cell.angle_gamma   90.00
#
_symmetry.space_group_name_H-M   'P 1'
#
loop_
_entity.id
_entity.type
_entity.pdbx_description
1 polymer ?
#
loop_
_entity_poly.entity_id
_entity_poly.type
_entity_poly.pdbx_seq_one_letter_code
_entity_poly.pdbx_strand_id
1 'polypeptide(L)'
;KGHKIVPSAPIVVKGDPTLMFTNAGMNQFKDYFLNNAVASNKRVADTQKCLRVSGKHNDLEEVGHDHYHHTMFEMLGNWSFGDYFKKEAIAWAWELLTEVYGLDKDRLYVTVFEGAQEEGLSLDTEAQGFWKEWIAEDRILLGNKKDNFWEMGETGPCGPCTEIHYDGRSDEDRAKVSGASLVNMDHEDVIEIWNNVFMEFNRKANGGLEKLPEQHVDTGMGFERLVRIIQGKNSNYDTDVFQFIIEKTAKAAQVNYGQDPKQDIALRVIADHIRAVCMCISDGQLPASNGAGYVVRRILRRAVRYGFSYLNLSEPFLHTLVEDLADYFAKDFPELQSQSDFVANVIAQEEKSFFRTLSKGIAMLQEHFNKDSTKELHG
;
A
#
# COMPACT_ATOMS: atom_id res chain seq x y z
N LYS A 1 -18.03 10.01 -14.52
CA LYS A 1 -18.66 8.71 -14.76
C LYS A 1 -19.81 8.43 -13.76
N GLY A 2 -20.19 9.39 -12.92
CA GLY A 2 -21.34 9.32 -12.02
C GLY A 2 -21.12 8.52 -10.73
N HIS A 3 -19.88 8.31 -10.30
CA HIS A 3 -19.57 7.68 -9.04
C HIS A 3 -19.86 8.62 -7.86
N LYS A 4 -20.45 8.07 -6.81
CA LYS A 4 -20.60 8.74 -5.52
C LYS A 4 -19.28 8.70 -4.78
N ILE A 5 -18.73 9.84 -4.41
CA ILE A 5 -17.57 9.89 -3.51
C ILE A 5 -18.01 9.51 -2.10
N VAL A 6 -17.31 8.57 -1.51
CA VAL A 6 -17.54 8.07 -0.14
C VAL A 6 -16.27 8.23 0.69
N PRO A 7 -16.39 8.35 2.03
CA PRO A 7 -15.20 8.48 2.87
C PRO A 7 -14.43 7.15 2.98
N SER A 8 -13.14 7.26 3.26
CA SER A 8 -12.29 6.13 3.64
C SER A 8 -12.84 5.43 4.90
N ALA A 9 -12.88 4.12 4.89
CA ALA A 9 -13.10 3.36 6.11
C ALA A 9 -11.88 3.49 7.06
N PRO A 10 -12.07 3.27 8.38
CA PRO A 10 -10.95 3.19 9.31
C PRO A 10 -9.93 2.10 8.91
N ILE A 11 -8.65 2.36 9.19
CA ILE A 11 -7.58 1.38 8.96
C ILE A 11 -7.80 0.10 9.79
N VAL A 12 -8.30 0.25 11.03
CA VAL A 12 -8.53 -0.89 11.91
C VAL A 12 -9.94 -1.40 11.75
N VAL A 13 -10.06 -2.64 11.29
CA VAL A 13 -11.36 -3.28 11.08
C VAL A 13 -11.93 -3.75 12.43
N LYS A 14 -13.16 -3.31 12.72
CA LYS A 14 -13.90 -3.74 13.92
C LYS A 14 -15.00 -4.70 13.51
N GLY A 15 -15.03 -5.88 14.16
CA GLY A 15 -16.12 -6.84 13.97
C GLY A 15 -15.97 -7.83 12.82
N ASP A 16 -14.88 -7.80 12.05
CA ASP A 16 -14.55 -8.84 11.08
C ASP A 16 -13.40 -9.71 11.62
N PRO A 17 -13.63 -11.00 11.91
CA PRO A 17 -12.61 -11.89 12.44
C PRO A 17 -11.55 -12.29 11.40
N THR A 18 -11.79 -12.01 10.11
CA THR A 18 -10.89 -12.38 9.00
C THR A 18 -9.87 -11.28 8.68
N LEU A 19 -10.11 -10.04 9.11
CA LEU A 19 -9.28 -8.88 8.80
C LEU A 19 -8.99 -8.06 10.06
N MET A 20 -7.71 -7.88 10.36
CA MET A 20 -7.27 -6.98 11.43
C MET A 20 -7.20 -5.53 10.96
N PHE A 21 -6.76 -5.32 9.72
CA PHE A 21 -6.60 -4.01 9.10
C PHE A 21 -7.26 -3.99 7.73
N THR A 22 -7.74 -2.83 7.32
CA THR A 22 -8.15 -2.56 5.95
C THR A 22 -6.91 -2.64 5.05
N ASN A 23 -6.85 -3.64 4.19
CA ASN A 23 -5.72 -3.92 3.30
C ASN A 23 -6.03 -3.67 1.81
N ALA A 24 -7.29 -3.39 1.49
CA ALA A 24 -7.78 -3.07 0.15
C ALA A 24 -9.04 -2.20 0.24
N GLY A 25 -9.27 -1.36 -0.78
CA GLY A 25 -10.41 -0.45 -0.83
C GLY A 25 -11.76 -1.15 -0.77
N MET A 26 -11.83 -2.38 -1.30
CA MET A 26 -13.07 -3.16 -1.33
C MET A 26 -13.54 -3.66 0.05
N ASN A 27 -12.69 -3.65 1.08
CA ASN A 27 -13.03 -4.29 2.36
C ASN A 27 -14.30 -3.71 2.98
N GLN A 28 -14.53 -2.39 2.87
CA GLN A 28 -15.75 -1.76 3.37
C GLN A 28 -17.01 -2.12 2.58
N PHE A 29 -16.87 -2.69 1.37
CA PHE A 29 -17.98 -3.03 0.47
C PHE A 29 -18.23 -4.53 0.34
N LYS A 30 -17.55 -5.36 1.14
CA LYS A 30 -17.63 -6.83 1.11
C LYS A 30 -19.06 -7.37 1.04
N ASP A 31 -19.96 -6.79 1.83
CA ASP A 31 -21.36 -7.23 1.89
C ASP A 31 -22.14 -6.93 0.60
N TYR A 32 -21.76 -5.89 -0.13
CA TYR A 32 -22.37 -5.60 -1.44
C TYR A 32 -21.95 -6.61 -2.50
N PHE A 33 -20.68 -7.00 -2.53
CA PHE A 33 -20.17 -8.04 -3.43
C PHE A 33 -20.79 -9.41 -3.18
N LEU A 34 -21.06 -9.73 -1.91
CA LEU A 34 -21.67 -11.00 -1.51
C LEU A 34 -23.20 -10.98 -1.55
N ASN A 35 -23.83 -9.85 -1.96
CA ASN A 35 -25.28 -9.64 -1.91
C ASN A 35 -25.90 -9.83 -0.51
N ASN A 36 -25.11 -9.64 0.55
CA ASN A 36 -25.61 -9.61 1.94
C ASN A 36 -26.30 -8.29 2.26
N ALA A 37 -25.99 -7.23 1.48
CA ALA A 37 -26.60 -5.92 1.58
C ALA A 37 -26.84 -5.32 0.18
N VAL A 38 -27.82 -4.43 0.07
CA VAL A 38 -28.12 -3.71 -1.17
C VAL A 38 -27.37 -2.38 -1.16
N ALA A 39 -26.53 -2.15 -2.17
CA ALA A 39 -25.82 -0.88 -2.31
C ALA A 39 -26.79 0.27 -2.64
N SER A 40 -26.77 1.31 -1.82
CA SER A 40 -27.59 2.52 -2.07
C SER A 40 -27.13 3.30 -3.30
N ASN A 41 -25.85 3.18 -3.66
CA ASN A 41 -25.27 3.71 -4.88
C ASN A 41 -24.51 2.58 -5.58
N LYS A 42 -24.87 2.30 -6.83
CA LYS A 42 -24.24 1.24 -7.61
C LYS A 42 -22.83 1.58 -8.10
N ARG A 43 -22.46 2.86 -8.07
CA ARG A 43 -21.12 3.37 -8.44
C ARG A 43 -20.58 4.20 -7.28
N VAL A 44 -19.45 3.80 -6.73
CA VAL A 44 -18.77 4.56 -5.70
C VAL A 44 -17.29 4.70 -6.02
N ALA A 45 -16.65 5.73 -5.45
CA ALA A 45 -15.21 5.93 -5.53
C ALA A 45 -14.72 6.59 -4.24
N ASP A 46 -13.48 6.25 -3.84
CA ASP A 46 -12.80 6.92 -2.74
C ASP A 46 -11.26 6.86 -2.87
N THR A 47 -10.60 7.47 -1.90
CA THR A 47 -9.24 7.10 -1.51
C THR A 47 -9.31 6.36 -0.18
N GLN A 48 -8.88 5.11 -0.16
CA GLN A 48 -8.92 4.26 1.03
C GLN A 48 -7.55 4.17 1.69
N LYS A 49 -7.48 4.50 2.97
CA LYS A 49 -6.32 4.23 3.83
C LYS A 49 -6.15 2.71 3.97
N CYS A 50 -5.06 2.15 3.48
CA CYS A 50 -4.75 0.72 3.57
C CYS A 50 -3.49 0.49 4.40
N LEU A 51 -3.46 -0.61 5.17
CA LEU A 51 -2.30 -1.03 5.97
C LEU A 51 -1.94 -2.48 5.65
N ARG A 52 -0.72 -2.71 5.14
CA ARG A 52 -0.20 -4.03 4.75
C ARG A 52 1.02 -4.41 5.59
N VAL A 53 0.79 -4.97 6.77
CA VAL A 53 1.82 -5.29 7.76
C VAL A 53 1.61 -6.64 8.43
N SER A 54 0.69 -7.45 7.91
CA SER A 54 0.37 -8.77 8.47
C SER A 54 -0.37 -9.67 7.48
N GLY A 55 -0.31 -10.98 7.71
CA GLY A 55 -1.03 -11.98 6.91
C GLY A 55 -0.47 -12.15 5.50
N LYS A 56 -1.35 -12.34 4.53
CA LYS A 56 -1.01 -12.54 3.11
C LYS A 56 -0.32 -11.31 2.48
N HIS A 57 -0.67 -10.12 2.97
CA HIS A 57 -0.13 -8.85 2.53
C HIS A 57 0.71 -8.23 3.65
N ASN A 58 2.03 -8.43 3.61
CA ASN A 58 2.96 -7.93 4.61
C ASN A 58 4.20 -7.36 3.95
N ASP A 59 4.21 -6.05 3.76
CA ASP A 59 5.26 -5.30 3.06
C ASP A 59 6.29 -4.69 4.04
N LEU A 60 6.23 -5.04 5.34
CA LEU A 60 6.98 -4.35 6.40
C LEU A 60 8.51 -4.42 6.22
N GLU A 61 9.02 -5.53 5.69
CA GLU A 61 10.47 -5.71 5.55
C GLU A 61 11.03 -4.98 4.33
N GLU A 62 10.24 -4.80 3.28
CA GLU A 62 10.57 -4.10 2.04
C GLU A 62 10.57 -2.57 2.22
N VAL A 63 9.74 -2.07 3.14
CA VAL A 63 9.57 -0.62 3.39
C VAL A 63 10.88 0.07 3.71
N GLY A 64 11.19 1.10 2.91
CA GLY A 64 12.41 1.90 2.99
C GLY A 64 13.60 1.29 2.24
N HIS A 65 13.58 -0.03 1.96
CA HIS A 65 14.63 -0.72 1.22
C HIS A 65 14.40 -0.64 -0.29
N ASP A 66 13.17 -0.79 -0.74
CA ASP A 66 12.79 -0.53 -2.12
C ASP A 66 12.17 0.88 -2.31
N HIS A 67 11.65 1.15 -3.50
CA HIS A 67 11.20 2.49 -3.90
C HIS A 67 9.67 2.66 -3.91
N TYR A 68 8.87 1.61 -3.61
CA TYR A 68 7.42 1.63 -3.85
C TYR A 68 6.55 0.88 -2.84
N HIS A 69 7.12 0.10 -1.90
CA HIS A 69 6.34 -0.53 -0.83
C HIS A 69 6.17 0.39 0.38
N HIS A 70 4.99 0.34 0.99
CA HIS A 70 4.61 1.12 2.15
C HIS A 70 3.85 0.28 3.17
N THR A 71 4.01 0.62 4.47
CA THR A 71 3.15 0.04 5.51
C THR A 71 1.71 0.56 5.37
N MET A 72 1.57 1.89 5.24
CA MET A 72 0.32 2.57 4.95
C MET A 72 0.41 3.26 3.61
N PHE A 73 -0.57 3.04 2.75
CA PHE A 73 -0.71 3.72 1.46
C PHE A 73 -2.17 4.07 1.20
N GLU A 74 -2.38 4.97 0.27
CA GLU A 74 -3.70 5.30 -0.21
C GLU A 74 -4.02 4.47 -1.46
N MET A 75 -5.14 3.78 -1.43
CA MET A 75 -5.67 3.06 -2.58
C MET A 75 -6.82 3.88 -3.18
N LEU A 76 -6.58 4.46 -4.35
CA LEU A 76 -7.64 5.09 -5.13
C LEU A 76 -8.47 3.98 -5.76
N GLY A 77 -9.77 3.97 -5.47
CA GLY A 77 -10.67 2.93 -5.94
C GLY A 77 -11.93 3.47 -6.59
N ASN A 78 -12.48 2.68 -7.49
CA ASN A 78 -13.84 2.84 -8.01
C ASN A 78 -14.49 1.47 -8.13
N TRP A 79 -15.76 1.41 -7.75
CA TRP A 79 -16.53 0.18 -7.62
C TRP A 79 -17.82 0.25 -8.40
N SER A 80 -18.18 -0.93 -8.96
CA SER A 80 -19.50 -1.17 -9.59
C SER A 80 -20.19 -2.33 -8.91
N PHE A 81 -21.37 -2.10 -8.38
CA PHE A 81 -22.18 -3.13 -7.73
C PHE A 81 -23.32 -3.52 -8.69
N GLY A 82 -23.03 -4.48 -9.61
CA GLY A 82 -24.00 -4.94 -10.61
C GLY A 82 -24.45 -3.85 -11.58
N ASP A 83 -23.55 -2.94 -12.00
CA ASP A 83 -23.85 -1.87 -12.95
C ASP A 83 -22.97 -1.99 -14.20
N TYR A 84 -21.79 -1.33 -14.24
CA TYR A 84 -20.83 -1.53 -15.33
C TYR A 84 -19.86 -2.69 -15.03
N PHE A 85 -19.20 -3.19 -16.09
CA PHE A 85 -18.28 -4.31 -15.95
C PHE A 85 -17.00 -4.09 -16.79
N LYS A 86 -16.37 -5.14 -17.31
CA LYS A 86 -15.03 -5.11 -17.94
C LYS A 86 -14.87 -4.01 -19.00
N LYS A 87 -15.82 -3.89 -19.92
CA LYS A 87 -15.70 -2.95 -21.05
C LYS A 87 -15.55 -1.51 -20.58
N GLU A 88 -16.47 -1.06 -19.73
CA GLU A 88 -16.45 0.32 -19.22
C GLU A 88 -15.26 0.54 -18.28
N ALA A 89 -14.96 -0.43 -17.41
CA ALA A 89 -13.83 -0.33 -16.49
C ALA A 89 -12.51 -0.13 -17.24
N ILE A 90 -12.25 -0.94 -18.26
CA ILE A 90 -11.05 -0.86 -19.10
C ILE A 90 -11.01 0.47 -19.86
N ALA A 91 -12.09 0.84 -20.52
CA ALA A 91 -12.15 2.08 -21.28
C ALA A 91 -11.92 3.32 -20.40
N TRP A 92 -12.53 3.36 -19.20
CA TRP A 92 -12.37 4.49 -18.27
C TRP A 92 -11.00 4.51 -17.61
N ALA A 93 -10.40 3.34 -17.32
CA ALA A 93 -9.04 3.28 -16.82
C ALA A 93 -8.03 3.84 -17.84
N TRP A 94 -8.16 3.43 -19.10
CA TRP A 94 -7.33 3.95 -20.19
C TRP A 94 -7.51 5.46 -20.36
N GLU A 95 -8.75 5.94 -20.46
CA GLU A 95 -9.06 7.38 -20.56
C GLU A 95 -8.44 8.18 -19.41
N LEU A 96 -8.59 7.71 -18.16
CA LEU A 96 -8.07 8.40 -16.99
C LEU A 96 -6.55 8.53 -17.04
N LEU A 97 -5.85 7.44 -17.33
CA LEU A 97 -4.39 7.44 -17.33
C LEU A 97 -3.82 8.23 -18.50
N THR A 98 -4.38 8.08 -19.70
CA THR A 98 -3.76 8.62 -20.93
C THR A 98 -4.27 10.00 -21.32
N GLU A 99 -5.57 10.28 -21.13
CA GLU A 99 -6.16 11.54 -21.56
C GLU A 99 -6.28 12.56 -20.40
N VAL A 100 -6.51 12.09 -19.17
CA VAL A 100 -6.66 12.99 -18.01
C VAL A 100 -5.31 13.23 -17.33
N TYR A 101 -4.57 12.17 -17.01
CA TYR A 101 -3.24 12.30 -16.39
C TYR A 101 -2.11 12.47 -17.40
N GLY A 102 -2.35 12.19 -18.69
CA GLY A 102 -1.39 12.39 -19.75
C GLY A 102 -0.19 11.45 -19.72
N LEU A 103 -0.37 10.24 -19.17
CA LEU A 103 0.71 9.25 -19.17
C LEU A 103 1.02 8.80 -20.59
N ASP A 104 2.31 8.60 -20.87
CA ASP A 104 2.80 8.12 -22.16
C ASP A 104 2.29 6.70 -22.44
N LYS A 105 1.45 6.58 -23.48
CA LYS A 105 0.85 5.32 -23.93
C LYS A 105 1.90 4.26 -24.27
N ASP A 106 3.08 4.69 -24.74
CA ASP A 106 4.17 3.80 -25.10
C ASP A 106 4.95 3.23 -23.90
N ARG A 107 4.63 3.68 -22.69
CA ARG A 107 5.18 3.17 -21.43
C ARG A 107 4.23 2.26 -20.67
N LEU A 108 2.98 2.11 -21.15
CA LEU A 108 1.96 1.28 -20.52
C LEU A 108 2.00 -0.15 -21.05
N TYR A 109 1.84 -1.10 -20.15
CA TYR A 109 1.61 -2.52 -20.40
C TYR A 109 0.39 -2.96 -19.57
N VAL A 110 -0.35 -3.95 -20.07
CA VAL A 110 -1.48 -4.52 -19.34
C VAL A 110 -1.34 -6.02 -19.26
N THR A 111 -1.84 -6.59 -18.17
CA THR A 111 -1.95 -8.04 -18.02
C THR A 111 -3.40 -8.47 -18.08
N VAL A 112 -3.65 -9.70 -18.49
CA VAL A 112 -4.94 -10.37 -18.41
C VAL A 112 -4.77 -11.77 -17.87
N PHE A 113 -5.76 -12.28 -17.16
CA PHE A 113 -5.70 -13.60 -16.53
C PHE A 113 -5.61 -14.72 -17.59
N GLU A 114 -4.56 -15.54 -17.51
CA GLU A 114 -4.31 -16.66 -18.45
C GLU A 114 -5.19 -17.89 -18.23
N GLY A 115 -5.91 -17.93 -17.10
CA GLY A 115 -6.69 -19.08 -16.67
C GLY A 115 -5.97 -19.92 -15.60
N ALA A 116 -6.71 -20.90 -15.06
CA ALA A 116 -6.21 -21.90 -14.12
C ALA A 116 -6.98 -23.21 -14.34
N GLN A 117 -6.41 -24.12 -15.11
CA GLN A 117 -7.09 -25.35 -15.55
C GLN A 117 -7.49 -26.26 -14.38
N GLU A 118 -6.66 -26.29 -13.32
CA GLU A 118 -6.92 -27.04 -12.08
C GLU A 118 -8.17 -26.56 -11.33
N GLU A 119 -8.60 -25.31 -11.56
CA GLU A 119 -9.83 -24.76 -10.98
C GLU A 119 -10.95 -24.60 -12.02
N GLY A 120 -10.74 -25.06 -13.25
CA GLY A 120 -11.71 -24.95 -14.32
C GLY A 120 -11.90 -23.52 -14.84
N LEU A 121 -10.91 -22.64 -14.63
CA LEU A 121 -10.91 -21.26 -15.07
C LEU A 121 -10.18 -21.12 -16.41
N SER A 122 -10.83 -20.45 -17.37
CA SER A 122 -10.26 -20.18 -18.71
C SER A 122 -9.58 -18.81 -18.76
N LEU A 123 -8.78 -18.62 -19.81
CA LEU A 123 -8.23 -17.31 -20.19
C LEU A 123 -9.36 -16.27 -20.28
N ASP A 124 -9.13 -15.09 -19.73
CA ASP A 124 -10.05 -13.95 -19.84
C ASP A 124 -9.95 -13.28 -21.23
N THR A 125 -10.50 -13.97 -22.22
CA THR A 125 -10.53 -13.50 -23.62
C THR A 125 -11.36 -12.25 -23.79
N GLU A 126 -12.31 -11.99 -22.90
CA GLU A 126 -13.17 -10.80 -22.93
C GLU A 126 -12.36 -9.55 -22.57
N ALA A 127 -11.63 -9.57 -21.44
CA ALA A 127 -10.74 -8.47 -21.07
C ALA A 127 -9.65 -8.26 -22.13
N GLN A 128 -9.06 -9.34 -22.66
CA GLN A 128 -8.08 -9.25 -23.73
C GLN A 128 -8.67 -8.57 -24.98
N GLY A 129 -9.92 -8.91 -25.35
CA GLY A 129 -10.61 -8.29 -26.48
C GLY A 129 -10.83 -6.80 -26.30
N PHE A 130 -11.25 -6.37 -25.11
CA PHE A 130 -11.45 -4.95 -24.80
C PHE A 130 -10.13 -4.16 -24.79
N TRP A 131 -9.04 -4.74 -24.30
CA TRP A 131 -7.73 -4.07 -24.33
C TRP A 131 -7.20 -3.87 -25.73
N LYS A 132 -7.47 -4.79 -26.69
CA LYS A 132 -7.07 -4.62 -28.11
C LYS A 132 -7.67 -3.39 -28.80
N GLU A 133 -8.72 -2.80 -28.22
CA GLU A 133 -9.30 -1.54 -28.72
C GLU A 133 -8.40 -0.32 -28.36
N TRP A 134 -7.50 -0.45 -27.37
CA TRP A 134 -6.77 0.66 -26.79
C TRP A 134 -5.25 0.57 -26.90
N ILE A 135 -4.69 -0.63 -26.82
CA ILE A 135 -3.25 -0.86 -26.74
C ILE A 135 -2.82 -1.96 -27.71
N ALA A 136 -1.60 -1.88 -28.22
CA ALA A 136 -1.04 -2.88 -29.14
C ALA A 136 -0.96 -4.27 -28.48
N GLU A 137 -1.17 -5.32 -29.28
CA GLU A 137 -1.32 -6.70 -28.79
C GLU A 137 -0.06 -7.22 -28.09
N ASP A 138 1.14 -6.80 -28.49
CA ASP A 138 2.42 -7.14 -27.89
C ASP A 138 2.64 -6.51 -26.51
N ARG A 139 1.73 -5.64 -26.08
CA ARG A 139 1.70 -5.02 -24.75
C ARG A 139 0.57 -5.56 -23.86
N ILE A 140 -0.20 -6.53 -24.34
CA ILE A 140 -1.22 -7.25 -23.58
C ILE A 140 -0.62 -8.59 -23.18
N LEU A 141 -0.21 -8.72 -21.92
CA LEU A 141 0.52 -9.87 -21.42
C LEU A 141 -0.43 -10.83 -20.70
N LEU A 142 -0.07 -12.11 -20.66
CA LEU A 142 -0.80 -13.11 -19.89
C LEU A 142 -0.20 -13.20 -18.50
N GLY A 143 -1.04 -13.09 -17.49
CA GLY A 143 -0.66 -13.23 -16.09
C GLY A 143 -1.27 -14.47 -15.46
N ASN A 144 -0.49 -15.13 -14.62
CA ASN A 144 -0.88 -16.35 -13.92
C ASN A 144 -1.88 -16.05 -12.79
N LYS A 145 -2.36 -17.09 -12.13
CA LYS A 145 -3.32 -16.95 -11.03
C LYS A 145 -2.80 -16.11 -9.85
N LYS A 146 -1.49 -16.16 -9.57
CA LYS A 146 -0.91 -15.39 -8.45
C LYS A 146 -1.06 -13.89 -8.68
N ASP A 147 -0.87 -13.44 -9.93
CA ASP A 147 -0.83 -12.04 -10.29
C ASP A 147 -2.20 -11.54 -10.79
N ASN A 148 -2.91 -12.36 -11.60
CA ASN A 148 -4.13 -11.93 -12.29
C ASN A 148 -5.44 -12.61 -11.84
N PHE A 149 -5.46 -13.24 -10.66
CA PHE A 149 -6.70 -13.70 -10.02
C PHE A 149 -6.75 -13.23 -8.58
N TRP A 150 -7.47 -12.14 -8.34
CA TRP A 150 -7.51 -11.53 -7.02
C TRP A 150 -8.48 -12.27 -6.08
N GLU A 151 -8.05 -12.46 -4.84
CA GLU A 151 -8.83 -13.08 -3.77
C GLU A 151 -8.74 -12.21 -2.51
N MET A 152 -9.87 -11.91 -1.89
CA MET A 152 -9.91 -11.11 -0.65
C MET A 152 -9.13 -11.78 0.49
N GLY A 153 -9.17 -13.11 0.55
CA GLY A 153 -8.51 -13.96 1.53
C GLY A 153 -8.68 -15.43 1.19
N GLU A 154 -8.65 -16.30 2.17
CA GLU A 154 -8.92 -17.74 1.99
C GLU A 154 -10.38 -18.01 1.58
N THR A 155 -11.29 -17.09 1.91
CA THR A 155 -12.71 -17.12 1.54
C THR A 155 -13.19 -15.71 1.20
N GLY A 156 -14.25 -15.62 0.40
CA GLY A 156 -14.87 -14.34 0.04
C GLY A 156 -14.88 -14.04 -1.45
N PRO A 157 -15.25 -12.82 -1.84
CA PRO A 157 -15.32 -12.42 -3.23
C PRO A 157 -13.97 -12.53 -3.91
N CYS A 158 -13.97 -12.98 -5.16
CA CYS A 158 -12.77 -13.14 -5.97
C CYS A 158 -13.11 -13.12 -7.46
N GLY A 159 -12.10 -12.96 -8.30
CA GLY A 159 -12.25 -13.00 -9.73
C GLY A 159 -10.98 -12.67 -10.50
N PRO A 160 -10.99 -12.87 -11.82
CA PRO A 160 -9.89 -12.48 -12.68
C PRO A 160 -9.68 -10.97 -12.61
N CYS A 161 -8.45 -10.55 -12.81
CA CYS A 161 -8.12 -9.13 -12.84
C CYS A 161 -7.20 -8.80 -14.02
N THR A 162 -7.16 -7.51 -14.33
CA THR A 162 -6.24 -6.92 -15.27
C THR A 162 -5.45 -5.82 -14.58
N GLU A 163 -4.14 -5.90 -14.67
CA GLU A 163 -3.24 -4.91 -14.09
C GLU A 163 -2.75 -3.97 -15.18
N ILE A 164 -2.52 -2.72 -14.81
CA ILE A 164 -1.90 -1.72 -15.67
C ILE A 164 -0.54 -1.40 -15.06
N HIS A 165 0.52 -1.57 -15.86
CA HIS A 165 1.90 -1.35 -15.48
C HIS A 165 2.47 -0.17 -16.25
N TYR A 166 3.40 0.55 -15.62
CA TYR A 166 4.12 1.65 -16.21
C TYR A 166 5.64 1.38 -16.23
N ASP A 167 6.25 1.54 -17.39
CA ASP A 167 7.71 1.44 -17.59
C ASP A 167 8.35 2.82 -17.42
N GLY A 168 8.85 3.10 -16.22
CA GLY A 168 9.50 4.35 -15.84
C GLY A 168 10.97 4.47 -16.22
N ARG A 169 11.56 3.44 -16.83
CA ARG A 169 12.96 3.41 -17.21
C ARG A 169 13.31 4.49 -18.25
N SER A 170 14.60 4.76 -18.38
CA SER A 170 15.12 5.62 -19.45
C SER A 170 14.80 5.05 -20.84
N ASP A 171 14.69 5.89 -21.86
CA ASP A 171 14.46 5.43 -23.24
C ASP A 171 15.62 4.57 -23.74
N GLU A 172 16.84 4.82 -23.27
CA GLU A 172 18.01 4.00 -23.56
C GLU A 172 17.87 2.56 -23.03
N ASP A 173 17.39 2.38 -21.79
CA ASP A 173 17.21 1.06 -21.18
C ASP A 173 16.00 0.33 -21.76
N ARG A 174 14.95 1.06 -22.11
CA ARG A 174 13.78 0.53 -22.82
C ARG A 174 14.14 0.00 -24.21
N ALA A 175 15.07 0.66 -24.89
CA ALA A 175 15.57 0.21 -26.21
C ALA A 175 16.42 -1.07 -26.12
N LYS A 176 17.09 -1.32 -24.99
CA LYS A 176 17.91 -2.53 -24.76
C LYS A 176 17.06 -3.75 -24.40
N VAL A 177 16.06 -3.55 -23.53
CA VAL A 177 15.22 -4.62 -22.99
C VAL A 177 13.76 -4.18 -23.00
N SER A 178 12.90 -4.96 -23.64
CA SER A 178 11.45 -4.70 -23.66
C SER A 178 10.88 -4.66 -22.25
N GLY A 179 10.05 -3.67 -21.95
CA GLY A 179 9.29 -3.61 -20.68
C GLY A 179 8.37 -4.81 -20.48
N ALA A 180 7.85 -5.39 -21.55
CA ALA A 180 7.02 -6.59 -21.51
C ALA A 180 7.68 -7.76 -20.74
N SER A 181 8.99 -7.91 -20.85
CA SER A 181 9.74 -8.97 -20.15
C SER A 181 10.03 -8.69 -18.68
N LEU A 182 9.70 -7.48 -18.22
CA LEU A 182 9.94 -7.01 -16.85
C LEU A 182 8.67 -6.82 -16.03
N VAL A 183 7.51 -6.91 -16.66
CA VAL A 183 6.20 -6.89 -15.99
C VAL A 183 6.11 -8.08 -15.02
N ASN A 184 5.74 -7.83 -13.77
CA ASN A 184 5.65 -8.84 -12.68
C ASN A 184 6.97 -9.58 -12.39
N MET A 185 8.11 -8.92 -12.65
CA MET A 185 9.46 -9.46 -12.39
C MET A 185 10.21 -8.68 -11.29
N ASP A 186 9.46 -8.03 -10.39
CA ASP A 186 9.99 -7.24 -9.26
C ASP A 186 11.00 -6.14 -9.69
N HIS A 187 10.81 -5.56 -10.90
CA HIS A 187 11.67 -4.48 -11.38
C HIS A 187 11.21 -3.15 -10.80
N GLU A 188 12.13 -2.40 -10.17
CA GLU A 188 11.83 -1.15 -9.44
C GLU A 188 11.21 -0.03 -10.29
N ASP A 189 11.43 -0.04 -11.61
CA ASP A 189 10.95 0.97 -12.55
C ASP A 189 9.89 0.45 -13.52
N VAL A 190 9.52 -0.83 -13.50
CA VAL A 190 8.40 -1.39 -14.27
C VAL A 190 7.36 -1.90 -13.28
N ILE A 191 6.50 -0.98 -12.85
CA ILE A 191 5.63 -1.18 -11.70
C ILE A 191 4.16 -1.26 -12.08
N GLU A 192 3.43 -2.13 -11.38
CA GLU A 192 1.97 -2.09 -11.36
C GLU A 192 1.51 -0.79 -10.72
N ILE A 193 0.62 -0.06 -11.40
CA ILE A 193 0.01 1.17 -10.90
C ILE A 193 -1.46 0.99 -10.57
N TRP A 194 -2.18 0.11 -11.28
CA TRP A 194 -3.62 -0.07 -11.11
C TRP A 194 -4.03 -1.52 -11.36
N ASN A 195 -4.74 -2.12 -10.42
CA ASN A 195 -5.38 -3.41 -10.58
C ASN A 195 -6.90 -3.23 -10.72
N ASN A 196 -7.48 -3.83 -11.76
CA ASN A 196 -8.93 -3.82 -12.01
C ASN A 196 -9.45 -5.25 -11.89
N VAL A 197 -10.19 -5.51 -10.83
CA VAL A 197 -10.71 -6.85 -10.50
C VAL A 197 -12.14 -6.99 -10.95
N PHE A 198 -12.42 -8.08 -11.66
CA PHE A 198 -13.75 -8.46 -12.13
C PHE A 198 -14.31 -9.53 -11.20
N MET A 199 -15.05 -9.09 -10.19
CA MET A 199 -15.62 -9.98 -9.17
C MET A 199 -16.74 -10.80 -9.76
N GLU A 200 -16.48 -12.09 -9.98
CA GLU A 200 -17.42 -13.07 -10.57
C GLU A 200 -17.71 -14.24 -9.64
N PHE A 201 -16.87 -14.47 -8.63
CA PHE A 201 -16.93 -15.66 -7.78
C PHE A 201 -16.85 -15.33 -6.28
N ASN A 202 -17.31 -16.31 -5.50
CA ASN A 202 -17.11 -16.38 -4.06
C ASN A 202 -16.30 -17.65 -3.73
N ARG A 203 -15.12 -17.51 -3.14
CA ARG A 203 -14.30 -18.64 -2.64
C ARG A 203 -14.93 -19.17 -1.36
N LYS A 204 -15.28 -20.44 -1.33
CA LYS A 204 -15.85 -21.12 -0.16
C LYS A 204 -14.76 -21.74 0.72
N ALA A 205 -15.09 -22.04 1.97
CA ALA A 205 -14.18 -22.66 2.93
C ALA A 205 -13.64 -24.03 2.50
N ASN A 206 -14.33 -24.72 1.58
CA ASN A 206 -13.86 -25.98 0.99
C ASN A 206 -12.94 -25.79 -0.22
N GLY A 207 -12.56 -24.55 -0.53
CA GLY A 207 -11.73 -24.17 -1.68
C GLY A 207 -12.50 -24.03 -3.01
N GLY A 208 -13.78 -24.40 -3.08
CA GLY A 208 -14.57 -24.30 -4.30
C GLY A 208 -14.95 -22.87 -4.65
N LEU A 209 -15.15 -22.60 -5.95
CA LEU A 209 -15.64 -21.34 -6.49
C LEU A 209 -17.14 -21.42 -6.77
N GLU A 210 -17.90 -20.47 -6.28
CA GLU A 210 -19.31 -20.30 -6.58
C GLU A 210 -19.51 -18.98 -7.31
N LYS A 211 -20.25 -18.97 -8.43
CA LYS A 211 -20.53 -17.73 -9.16
C LYS A 211 -21.36 -16.79 -8.30
N LEU A 212 -20.99 -15.52 -8.31
CA LEU A 212 -21.81 -14.46 -7.72
C LEU A 212 -23.09 -14.26 -8.54
N PRO A 213 -24.20 -13.85 -7.89
CA PRO A 213 -25.48 -13.55 -8.59
C PRO A 213 -25.37 -12.38 -9.57
N GLU A 214 -24.52 -11.40 -9.26
CA GLU A 214 -24.23 -10.24 -10.09
C GLU A 214 -22.70 -10.13 -10.29
N GLN A 215 -22.30 -9.51 -11.39
CA GLN A 215 -20.90 -9.18 -11.68
C GLN A 215 -20.58 -7.80 -11.13
N HIS A 216 -19.41 -7.65 -10.53
CA HIS A 216 -19.00 -6.40 -9.91
C HIS A 216 -17.60 -6.00 -10.38
N VAL A 217 -17.30 -4.71 -10.25
CA VAL A 217 -15.94 -4.19 -10.46
C VAL A 217 -15.39 -3.68 -9.14
N ASP A 218 -14.18 -4.13 -8.83
CA ASP A 218 -13.33 -3.59 -7.77
C ASP A 218 -12.04 -3.09 -8.41
N THR A 219 -11.60 -1.89 -8.07
CA THR A 219 -10.31 -1.40 -8.56
C THR A 219 -9.47 -0.84 -7.44
N GLY A 220 -8.15 -0.99 -7.57
CA GLY A 220 -7.19 -0.43 -6.64
C GLY A 220 -5.99 0.14 -7.37
N MET A 221 -5.87 1.48 -7.36
CA MET A 221 -4.71 2.19 -7.90
C MET A 221 -3.87 2.75 -6.75
N GLY A 222 -2.57 2.44 -6.74
CA GLY A 222 -1.67 2.97 -5.74
C GLY A 222 -1.47 4.48 -5.93
N PHE A 223 -1.95 5.29 -4.98
CA PHE A 223 -1.83 6.74 -5.04
C PHE A 223 -0.36 7.17 -5.10
N GLU A 224 0.48 6.67 -4.21
CA GLU A 224 1.90 7.02 -4.14
C GLU A 224 2.66 6.61 -5.42
N ARG A 225 2.30 5.45 -6.00
CA ARG A 225 2.88 5.00 -7.30
C ARG A 225 2.47 5.91 -8.45
N LEU A 226 1.20 6.30 -8.49
CA LEU A 226 0.69 7.23 -9.51
C LEU A 226 1.35 8.60 -9.40
N VAL A 227 1.45 9.16 -8.18
CA VAL A 227 2.08 10.45 -7.91
C VAL A 227 3.56 10.43 -8.33
N ARG A 228 4.29 9.34 -8.03
CA ARG A 228 5.68 9.15 -8.50
C ARG A 228 5.79 9.33 -10.02
N ILE A 229 4.90 8.70 -10.76
CA ILE A 229 4.91 8.76 -12.24
C ILE A 229 4.56 10.16 -12.72
N ILE A 230 3.51 10.77 -12.19
CA ILE A 230 3.06 12.13 -12.60
C ILE A 230 4.13 13.17 -12.29
N GLN A 231 4.86 13.03 -11.18
CA GLN A 231 5.95 13.94 -10.80
C GLN A 231 7.30 13.59 -11.46
N GLY A 232 7.37 12.52 -12.25
CA GLY A 232 8.60 12.09 -12.92
C GLY A 232 9.72 11.71 -11.96
N LYS A 233 9.39 11.05 -10.84
CA LYS A 233 10.32 10.63 -9.80
C LYS A 233 10.68 9.14 -9.94
N ASN A 234 11.87 8.77 -9.43
CA ASN A 234 12.35 7.39 -9.44
C ASN A 234 11.95 6.59 -8.19
N SER A 235 11.43 7.26 -7.16
CA SER A 235 10.97 6.65 -5.93
C SER A 235 9.70 7.34 -5.44
N ASN A 236 8.77 6.59 -4.83
CA ASN A 236 7.63 7.18 -4.12
C ASN A 236 8.09 8.17 -3.05
N TYR A 237 9.21 7.84 -2.38
CA TYR A 237 9.80 8.67 -1.32
C TYR A 237 10.35 10.01 -1.82
N ASP A 238 10.60 10.17 -3.13
CA ASP A 238 11.09 11.42 -3.73
C ASP A 238 9.96 12.38 -4.10
N THR A 239 8.71 11.97 -3.89
CA THR A 239 7.53 12.80 -4.15
C THR A 239 7.25 13.76 -2.99
N ASP A 240 6.43 14.77 -3.23
CA ASP A 240 5.97 15.70 -2.19
C ASP A 240 5.19 15.03 -1.06
N VAL A 241 4.62 13.83 -1.31
CA VAL A 241 3.95 13.01 -0.29
C VAL A 241 4.86 12.65 0.89
N PHE A 242 6.16 12.49 0.66
CA PHE A 242 7.14 12.06 1.67
C PHE A 242 8.22 13.08 1.97
N GLN A 243 8.58 13.93 1.00
CA GLN A 243 9.76 14.78 1.10
C GLN A 243 9.71 15.75 2.29
N PHE A 244 8.56 16.32 2.62
CA PHE A 244 8.46 17.24 3.76
C PHE A 244 8.81 16.56 5.11
N ILE A 245 8.48 15.26 5.29
CA ILE A 245 8.84 14.49 6.48
C ILE A 245 10.32 14.10 6.45
N ILE A 246 10.79 13.64 5.27
CA ILE A 246 12.21 13.26 5.06
C ILE A 246 13.10 14.46 5.35
N GLU A 247 12.82 15.63 4.77
CA GLU A 247 13.60 16.86 4.96
C GLU A 247 13.62 17.31 6.43
N LYS A 248 12.46 17.31 7.10
CA LYS A 248 12.37 17.68 8.52
C LYS A 248 13.17 16.71 9.40
N THR A 249 13.10 15.41 9.12
CA THR A 249 13.84 14.38 9.84
C THR A 249 15.35 14.48 9.57
N ALA A 250 15.75 14.64 8.31
CA ALA A 250 17.15 14.82 7.90
C ALA A 250 17.79 16.06 8.54
N LYS A 251 17.04 17.18 8.58
CA LYS A 251 17.47 18.40 9.28
C LYS A 251 17.69 18.17 10.77
N ALA A 252 16.79 17.48 11.45
CA ALA A 252 16.92 17.16 12.87
C ALA A 252 18.12 16.24 13.15
N ALA A 253 18.36 15.27 12.26
CA ALA A 253 19.50 14.36 12.34
C ALA A 253 20.82 14.96 11.83
N GLN A 254 20.81 16.14 11.23
CA GLN A 254 21.96 16.80 10.58
C GLN A 254 22.59 15.94 9.46
N VAL A 255 21.78 15.28 8.68
CA VAL A 255 22.17 14.47 7.51
C VAL A 255 21.53 15.00 6.24
N ASN A 256 22.00 14.54 5.07
CA ASN A 256 21.39 14.86 3.79
C ASN A 256 20.86 13.58 3.14
N TYR A 257 19.61 13.60 2.72
CA TYR A 257 19.00 12.51 1.94
C TYR A 257 19.70 12.36 0.58
N GLY A 258 19.95 11.13 0.15
CA GLY A 258 20.65 10.80 -1.09
C GLY A 258 22.17 10.68 -0.97
N GLN A 259 22.76 10.74 0.23
CA GLN A 259 24.22 10.66 0.42
C GLN A 259 24.69 9.34 1.05
N ASP A 260 23.92 8.75 1.94
CA ASP A 260 24.27 7.50 2.62
C ASP A 260 23.08 6.53 2.56
N PRO A 261 23.24 5.36 1.93
CA PRO A 261 22.12 4.42 1.75
C PRO A 261 21.47 3.96 3.07
N LYS A 262 22.21 3.86 4.18
CA LYS A 262 21.67 3.45 5.47
C LYS A 262 20.86 4.56 6.11
N GLN A 263 21.32 5.79 5.98
CA GLN A 263 20.58 6.97 6.44
C GLN A 263 19.34 7.20 5.60
N ASP A 264 19.42 7.01 4.28
CA ASP A 264 18.29 7.13 3.37
C ASP A 264 17.19 6.12 3.70
N ILE A 265 17.54 4.85 3.92
CA ILE A 265 16.60 3.83 4.38
C ILE A 265 15.95 4.25 5.70
N ALA A 266 16.73 4.75 6.67
CA ALA A 266 16.18 5.19 7.95
C ALA A 266 15.20 6.36 7.80
N LEU A 267 15.52 7.33 6.96
CA LEU A 267 14.65 8.46 6.65
C LEU A 267 13.34 8.01 5.99
N ARG A 268 13.41 7.09 5.02
CA ARG A 268 12.23 6.49 4.36
C ARG A 268 11.36 5.70 5.33
N VAL A 269 11.97 4.84 6.16
CA VAL A 269 11.25 4.07 7.19
C VAL A 269 10.53 4.99 8.16
N ILE A 270 11.15 6.07 8.63
CA ILE A 270 10.51 7.04 9.51
C ILE A 270 9.34 7.71 8.81
N ALA A 271 9.53 8.20 7.58
CA ALA A 271 8.49 8.90 6.83
C ALA A 271 7.28 8.01 6.55
N ASP A 272 7.49 6.75 6.20
CA ASP A 272 6.43 5.77 6.02
C ASP A 272 5.69 5.46 7.33
N HIS A 273 6.46 5.05 8.35
CA HIS A 273 5.89 4.52 9.58
C HIS A 273 5.14 5.56 10.40
N ILE A 274 5.58 6.82 10.39
CA ILE A 274 4.86 7.87 11.12
C ILE A 274 3.49 8.14 10.49
N ARG A 275 3.35 8.08 9.17
CA ARG A 275 2.05 8.17 8.48
C ARG A 275 1.11 7.06 8.97
N ALA A 276 1.59 5.81 8.95
CA ALA A 276 0.82 4.65 9.39
C ALA A 276 0.37 4.77 10.85
N VAL A 277 1.27 5.14 11.75
CA VAL A 277 0.99 5.27 13.18
C VAL A 277 -0.01 6.39 13.46
N CYS A 278 0.16 7.55 12.83
CA CYS A 278 -0.76 8.67 12.98
C CYS A 278 -2.18 8.30 12.55
N MET A 279 -2.33 7.67 11.39
CA MET A 279 -3.65 7.26 10.89
C MET A 279 -4.29 6.16 11.74
N CYS A 280 -3.51 5.19 12.25
CA CYS A 280 -4.04 4.19 13.17
C CYS A 280 -4.55 4.81 14.48
N ILE A 281 -3.81 5.75 15.06
CA ILE A 281 -4.19 6.38 16.32
C ILE A 281 -5.42 7.29 16.12
N SER A 282 -5.47 8.06 15.04
CA SER A 282 -6.64 8.91 14.72
C SER A 282 -7.91 8.10 14.46
N ASP A 283 -7.78 6.87 13.91
CA ASP A 283 -8.88 5.91 13.77
C ASP A 283 -9.23 5.17 15.09
N GLY A 284 -8.56 5.53 16.20
CA GLY A 284 -8.85 5.04 17.55
C GLY A 284 -8.06 3.81 17.99
N GLN A 285 -7.02 3.40 17.25
CA GLN A 285 -6.16 2.29 17.64
C GLN A 285 -4.88 2.76 18.32
N LEU A 286 -4.85 2.64 19.64
CA LEU A 286 -3.65 2.95 20.43
C LEU A 286 -2.60 1.84 20.36
N PRO A 287 -1.30 2.18 20.47
CA PRO A 287 -0.24 1.20 20.70
C PRO A 287 -0.53 0.37 21.96
N ALA A 288 -0.45 -0.97 21.87
CA ALA A 288 -0.77 -1.88 22.96
C ALA A 288 0.18 -3.08 23.00
N SER A 289 -0.04 -4.02 23.93
CA SER A 289 0.76 -5.24 24.08
C SER A 289 0.23 -6.42 23.25
N ASN A 290 -0.94 -6.31 22.66
CA ASN A 290 -1.61 -7.38 21.91
C ASN A 290 -2.47 -6.82 20.76
N GLY A 291 -2.95 -7.72 19.89
CA GLY A 291 -3.86 -7.38 18.78
C GLY A 291 -3.31 -6.32 17.83
N ALA A 292 -4.22 -5.54 17.25
CA ALA A 292 -3.86 -4.46 16.33
C ALA A 292 -2.95 -3.41 16.97
N GLY A 293 -3.15 -3.11 18.27
CA GLY A 293 -2.29 -2.17 19.00
C GLY A 293 -0.84 -2.62 19.13
N TYR A 294 -0.58 -3.93 19.17
CA TYR A 294 0.78 -4.47 19.15
C TYR A 294 1.47 -4.19 17.81
N VAL A 295 0.73 -4.32 16.72
CA VAL A 295 1.27 -4.03 15.37
C VAL A 295 1.61 -2.54 15.26
N VAL A 296 0.72 -1.64 15.67
CA VAL A 296 0.97 -0.18 15.70
C VAL A 296 2.19 0.15 16.54
N ARG A 297 2.30 -0.45 17.74
CA ARG A 297 3.48 -0.30 18.61
C ARG A 297 4.76 -0.80 17.93
N ARG A 298 4.72 -1.93 17.24
CA ARG A 298 5.87 -2.51 16.52
C ARG A 298 6.35 -1.57 15.41
N ILE A 299 5.43 -1.00 14.63
CA ILE A 299 5.74 -0.04 13.56
C ILE A 299 6.42 1.20 14.16
N LEU A 300 5.82 1.81 15.19
CA LEU A 300 6.38 2.98 15.86
C LEU A 300 7.80 2.71 16.40
N ARG A 301 7.98 1.59 17.12
CA ARG A 301 9.29 1.22 17.67
C ARG A 301 10.33 0.90 16.59
N ARG A 302 9.91 0.38 15.43
CA ARG A 302 10.79 0.19 14.27
C ARG A 302 11.30 1.54 13.78
N ALA A 303 10.45 2.54 13.62
CA ALA A 303 10.86 3.91 13.25
C ALA A 303 11.82 4.52 14.28
N VAL A 304 11.51 4.45 15.57
CA VAL A 304 12.41 4.94 16.65
C VAL A 304 13.78 4.25 16.59
N ARG A 305 13.81 2.93 16.38
CA ARG A 305 15.06 2.17 16.28
C ARG A 305 15.90 2.60 15.08
N TYR A 306 15.29 2.83 13.91
CA TYR A 306 16.00 3.33 12.73
C TYR A 306 16.58 4.73 12.98
N GLY A 307 15.82 5.63 13.58
CA GLY A 307 16.27 6.95 13.97
C GLY A 307 17.45 6.91 14.93
N PHE A 308 17.38 6.05 15.95
CA PHE A 308 18.46 5.85 16.91
C PHE A 308 19.72 5.24 16.27
N SER A 309 19.56 4.17 15.47
CA SER A 309 20.70 3.38 14.99
C SER A 309 21.46 4.05 13.84
N TYR A 310 20.78 4.82 13.00
CA TYR A 310 21.37 5.34 11.76
C TYR A 310 21.37 6.87 11.64
N LEU A 311 20.55 7.56 12.46
CA LEU A 311 20.40 9.02 12.40
C LEU A 311 20.81 9.72 13.71
N ASN A 312 21.33 8.97 14.70
CA ASN A 312 21.73 9.49 16.02
C ASN A 312 20.59 10.22 16.77
N LEU A 313 19.33 9.93 16.47
CA LEU A 313 18.18 10.48 17.18
C LEU A 313 18.01 9.74 18.52
N SER A 314 18.66 10.24 19.57
CA SER A 314 18.69 9.61 20.90
C SER A 314 17.56 10.08 21.84
N GLU A 315 16.75 11.04 21.43
CA GLU A 315 15.63 11.62 22.18
C GLU A 315 14.33 11.49 21.38
N PRO A 316 13.16 11.52 22.03
CA PRO A 316 11.86 11.51 21.35
C PRO A 316 11.76 12.62 20.29
N PHE A 317 11.49 12.24 19.07
CA PHE A 317 11.43 13.15 17.93
C PHE A 317 10.20 12.96 17.04
N LEU A 318 9.73 11.70 16.84
CA LEU A 318 8.70 11.37 15.86
C LEU A 318 7.38 12.11 16.10
N HIS A 319 7.05 12.37 17.38
CA HIS A 319 5.86 13.13 17.76
C HIS A 319 5.85 14.56 17.18
N THR A 320 7.02 15.13 16.86
CA THR A 320 7.12 16.47 16.28
C THR A 320 6.73 16.53 14.80
N LEU A 321 6.60 15.37 14.15
CA LEU A 321 6.19 15.22 12.75
C LEU A 321 4.65 15.20 12.58
N VAL A 322 3.92 15.04 13.69
CA VAL A 322 2.46 14.85 13.65
C VAL A 322 1.72 16.08 13.13
N GLU A 323 2.16 17.26 13.51
CA GLU A 323 1.54 18.54 13.07
C GLU A 323 1.65 18.68 11.54
N ASP A 324 2.83 18.45 10.97
CA ASP A 324 3.04 18.55 9.52
C ASP A 324 2.17 17.54 8.75
N LEU A 325 2.05 16.30 9.29
CA LEU A 325 1.16 15.29 8.71
C LEU A 325 -0.31 15.67 8.82
N ALA A 326 -0.71 16.22 9.96
CA ALA A 326 -2.07 16.66 10.18
C ALA A 326 -2.46 17.79 9.21
N ASP A 327 -1.56 18.73 8.97
CA ASP A 327 -1.76 19.80 8.00
C ASP A 327 -1.78 19.29 6.56
N TYR A 328 -0.90 18.36 6.21
CA TYR A 328 -0.86 17.75 4.89
C TYR A 328 -2.18 17.01 4.57
N PHE A 329 -2.69 16.24 5.53
CA PHE A 329 -3.91 15.44 5.36
C PHE A 329 -5.21 16.15 5.72
N ALA A 330 -5.17 17.41 6.13
CA ALA A 330 -6.31 18.15 6.68
C ALA A 330 -7.57 18.11 5.80
N LYS A 331 -7.38 18.10 4.47
CA LYS A 331 -8.48 18.11 3.51
C LYS A 331 -9.08 16.72 3.30
N ASP A 332 -8.23 15.71 3.24
CA ASP A 332 -8.63 14.36 2.80
C ASP A 332 -8.94 13.45 4.01
N PHE A 333 -8.22 13.64 5.12
CA PHE A 333 -8.40 12.91 6.37
C PHE A 333 -8.45 13.88 7.57
N PRO A 334 -9.51 14.68 7.71
CA PRO A 334 -9.62 15.74 8.73
C PRO A 334 -9.63 15.20 10.17
N GLU A 335 -9.85 13.89 10.36
CA GLU A 335 -9.80 13.24 11.66
C GLU A 335 -8.41 13.30 12.29
N LEU A 336 -7.33 13.28 11.50
CA LEU A 336 -5.97 13.44 12.01
C LEU A 336 -5.73 14.84 12.52
N GLN A 337 -6.17 15.86 11.77
CA GLN A 337 -6.01 17.27 12.18
C GLN A 337 -6.77 17.56 13.48
N SER A 338 -8.01 17.06 13.59
CA SER A 338 -8.84 17.28 14.80
C SER A 338 -8.28 16.62 16.07
N GLN A 339 -7.36 15.67 15.94
CA GLN A 339 -6.77 14.88 17.03
C GLN A 339 -5.24 15.00 17.11
N SER A 340 -4.62 15.93 16.39
CA SER A 340 -3.16 16.05 16.24
C SER A 340 -2.43 16.10 17.58
N ASP A 341 -2.87 16.90 18.54
CA ASP A 341 -2.31 16.98 19.89
C ASP A 341 -2.39 15.64 20.66
N PHE A 342 -3.52 14.95 20.53
CA PHE A 342 -3.70 13.65 21.15
C PHE A 342 -2.75 12.61 20.54
N VAL A 343 -2.68 12.55 19.22
CA VAL A 343 -1.79 11.65 18.47
C VAL A 343 -0.34 11.90 18.84
N ALA A 344 0.10 13.17 18.84
CA ALA A 344 1.44 13.56 19.22
C ALA A 344 1.80 13.14 20.65
N ASN A 345 0.88 13.35 21.60
CA ASN A 345 1.08 12.95 22.99
C ASN A 345 1.22 11.42 23.16
N VAL A 346 0.39 10.63 22.46
CA VAL A 346 0.47 9.16 22.48
C VAL A 346 1.82 8.70 21.94
N ILE A 347 2.26 9.24 20.81
CA ILE A 347 3.56 8.92 20.20
C ILE A 347 4.70 9.30 21.12
N ALA A 348 4.70 10.51 21.68
CA ALA A 348 5.74 10.97 22.59
C ALA A 348 5.89 10.07 23.85
N GLN A 349 4.78 9.59 24.40
CA GLN A 349 4.79 8.69 25.55
C GLN A 349 5.39 7.31 25.19
N GLU A 350 5.02 6.75 24.03
CA GLU A 350 5.56 5.46 23.59
C GLU A 350 7.05 5.57 23.22
N GLU A 351 7.48 6.67 22.58
CA GLU A 351 8.90 6.97 22.33
C GLU A 351 9.69 7.01 23.63
N LYS A 352 9.26 7.79 24.61
CA LYS A 352 9.90 7.90 25.95
C LYS A 352 10.00 6.53 26.64
N SER A 353 8.93 5.73 26.55
CA SER A 353 8.90 4.39 27.11
C SER A 353 9.88 3.46 26.41
N PHE A 354 9.99 3.54 25.08
CA PHE A 354 10.89 2.71 24.30
C PHE A 354 12.36 3.09 24.50
N PHE A 355 12.70 4.38 24.55
CA PHE A 355 14.06 4.85 24.84
C PHE A 355 14.55 4.37 26.21
N ARG A 356 13.71 4.39 27.24
CA ARG A 356 14.06 3.81 28.55
C ARG A 356 14.38 2.32 28.46
N THR A 357 13.62 1.56 27.68
CA THR A 357 13.86 0.13 27.46
C THR A 357 15.15 -0.10 26.68
N LEU A 358 15.37 0.68 25.63
CA LEU A 358 16.56 0.59 24.76
C LEU A 358 17.84 0.91 25.55
N SER A 359 17.85 2.03 26.28
CA SER A 359 19.00 2.43 27.11
C SER A 359 19.33 1.37 28.18
N LYS A 360 18.31 0.79 28.81
CA LYS A 360 18.50 -0.29 29.79
C LYS A 360 19.07 -1.55 29.13
N GLY A 361 18.58 -1.93 27.95
CA GLY A 361 19.10 -3.07 27.18
C GLY A 361 20.58 -2.87 26.78
N ILE A 362 20.92 -1.68 26.28
CA ILE A 362 22.30 -1.34 25.91
C ILE A 362 23.20 -1.40 27.10
N ALA A 363 22.79 -0.84 28.26
CA ALA A 363 23.58 -0.87 29.49
C ALA A 363 23.85 -2.32 29.96
N MET A 364 22.84 -3.19 29.90
CA MET A 364 23.01 -4.61 30.24
C MET A 364 23.96 -5.33 29.29
N LEU A 365 23.91 -5.06 28.00
CA LEU A 365 24.83 -5.63 27.01
C LEU A 365 26.27 -5.14 27.26
N GLN A 366 26.46 -3.85 27.49
CA GLN A 366 27.80 -3.28 27.83
C GLN A 366 28.36 -3.90 29.09
N GLU A 367 27.56 -4.09 30.15
CA GLU A 367 27.97 -4.76 31.37
C GLU A 367 28.37 -6.23 31.11
N HIS A 368 27.59 -6.95 30.26
CA HIS A 368 27.95 -8.32 29.88
C HIS A 368 29.28 -8.39 29.12
N PHE A 369 29.48 -7.57 28.09
CA PHE A 369 30.72 -7.54 27.32
C PHE A 369 31.92 -7.11 28.14
N ASN A 370 31.75 -6.26 29.17
CA ASN A 370 32.81 -5.89 30.07
C ASN A 370 33.20 -7.01 31.05
N LYS A 371 32.28 -7.91 31.39
CA LYS A 371 32.49 -9.04 32.30
C LYS A 371 32.98 -10.30 31.59
N ASP A 372 32.60 -10.49 30.32
CA ASP A 372 32.93 -11.68 29.55
C ASP A 372 34.06 -11.38 28.55
N SER A 373 35.21 -11.98 28.77
CA SER A 373 36.40 -11.82 27.93
C SER A 373 36.26 -12.48 26.55
N THR A 374 35.24 -13.34 26.33
CA THR A 374 34.99 -14.06 25.07
C THR A 374 34.23 -13.23 24.04
N LYS A 375 33.53 -12.17 24.47
CA LYS A 375 32.67 -11.33 23.63
C LYS A 375 31.56 -12.08 22.87
N GLU A 376 31.18 -13.28 23.31
CA GLU A 376 30.10 -14.05 22.75
C GLU A 376 28.81 -13.89 23.59
N LEU A 377 27.68 -13.72 22.91
CA LEU A 377 26.35 -13.76 23.53
C LEU A 377 25.84 -15.21 23.50
N HIS A 378 25.75 -15.82 24.65
CA HIS A 378 25.00 -17.06 24.80
C HIS A 378 23.51 -16.72 24.95
N GLY A 379 22.71 -17.06 23.89
CA GLY A 379 21.29 -16.79 23.77
C GLY A 379 20.41 -17.73 24.60
#